data_bdf6fc8a05f002a809218a04b07ff288
#
_entry.id   bdf6fc8a05f002a809218a04b07ff288
#
_cell.length_a   1.000
_cell.length_b   1.000
_cell.length_c   1.000
_cell.angle_alpha   90.00
_cell.angle_beta   90.00
_cell.angle_gamma   90.00
#
_symmetry.space_group_name_H-M   'P 1'
#
loop_
_entity.id
_entity.type
_entity.pdbx_description
1 polymer ?
#
loop_
_entity_poly.entity_id
_entity_poly.type
_entity_poly.pdbx_seq_one_letter_code
_entity_poly.pdbx_strand_id
1 'polypeptide(L)'
;DKTAYGKIADNSESVQNPGSEAESNGVTVTISDAYCDGYEMYFTMTATTDNDQVNQKDYLLPEKSQRVYVNGEEAAAELSLEKTEDGSFVGLGHISAGWLTDNTFKDQSTVDIKFTGLYAKVENQPEPTTYVEGENLITGQWNLEFTVDTDTSLLNTYEVNAENNGFTVSKIVKAPASTYLYLEVPEEYENVQMILTDADGNKLEKFGGTTTDPENGMYEIQLQFEQTDTNQIHIQVIDMDQSTNDNLVMVAEMTADLN
;
A
#
# COMPACT_ATOMS: atom_id res chain seq x y z
N ASP A 1 4.35 -1.84 5.64
CA ASP A 1 3.99 -2.06 7.04
C ASP A 1 4.38 -3.48 7.46
N LYS A 2 5.40 -3.59 8.35
CA LYS A 2 5.92 -4.88 8.85
C LYS A 2 4.85 -5.75 9.53
N THR A 3 3.80 -5.12 10.08
CA THR A 3 2.70 -5.81 10.76
C THR A 3 1.74 -6.48 9.76
N ALA A 4 1.45 -5.80 8.65
CA ALA A 4 0.63 -6.35 7.57
C ALA A 4 1.30 -7.57 6.94
N TYR A 5 2.60 -7.45 6.63
CA TYR A 5 3.38 -8.58 6.07
C TYR A 5 3.48 -9.76 7.05
N GLY A 6 3.60 -9.51 8.36
CA GLY A 6 3.58 -10.56 9.36
C GLY A 6 2.29 -11.38 9.32
N LYS A 7 1.13 -10.72 9.18
CA LYS A 7 -0.18 -11.39 9.03
C LYS A 7 -0.30 -12.16 7.72
N ILE A 8 0.29 -11.66 6.63
CA ILE A 8 0.35 -12.35 5.34
C ILE A 8 1.27 -13.57 5.43
N ALA A 9 2.45 -13.44 6.04
CA ALA A 9 3.41 -14.52 6.19
C ALA A 9 2.88 -15.68 7.06
N ASP A 10 2.01 -15.40 8.03
CA ASP A 10 1.31 -16.42 8.81
C ASP A 10 0.33 -17.26 7.97
N ASN A 11 -0.07 -16.78 6.78
CA ASN A 11 -0.89 -17.49 5.79
C ASN A 11 -0.02 -17.93 4.60
N SER A 12 0.99 -18.73 4.86
CA SER A 12 2.05 -19.11 3.91
C SER A 12 1.57 -19.76 2.59
N GLU A 13 0.32 -20.25 2.52
CA GLU A 13 -0.25 -20.83 1.30
C GLU A 13 -0.54 -19.78 0.21
N SER A 14 -0.76 -18.51 0.60
CA SER A 14 -1.00 -17.38 -0.32
C SER A 14 0.28 -16.66 -0.76
N VAL A 15 1.44 -17.00 -0.18
CA VAL A 15 2.73 -16.42 -0.53
C VAL A 15 3.35 -17.20 -1.68
N GLN A 16 3.69 -16.51 -2.75
CA GLN A 16 4.29 -17.06 -3.96
C GLN A 16 5.79 -16.77 -3.98
N ASN A 17 6.58 -17.61 -4.64
CA ASN A 17 8.03 -17.49 -4.75
C ASN A 17 8.43 -17.23 -6.22
N PRO A 18 8.36 -16.00 -6.70
CA PRO A 18 8.65 -15.68 -8.10
C PRO A 18 10.12 -15.84 -8.49
N GLY A 19 11.07 -15.72 -7.56
CA GLY A 19 12.48 -16.02 -7.77
C GLY A 19 13.21 -15.10 -8.75
N SER A 20 12.78 -13.85 -8.94
CA SER A 20 13.43 -12.89 -9.85
C SER A 20 14.74 -12.35 -9.25
N GLU A 21 15.80 -12.26 -10.07
CA GLU A 21 17.12 -11.80 -9.65
C GLU A 21 17.78 -10.92 -10.72
N ALA A 22 18.50 -9.90 -10.30
CA ALA A 22 19.34 -9.07 -11.16
C ALA A 22 20.64 -8.68 -10.45
N GLU A 23 21.76 -8.80 -11.17
CA GLU A 23 23.08 -8.41 -10.67
C GLU A 23 23.64 -7.26 -11.50
N SER A 24 24.20 -6.26 -10.83
CA SER A 24 24.93 -5.18 -11.48
C SER A 24 25.94 -4.55 -10.49
N ASN A 25 27.17 -4.32 -10.97
CA ASN A 25 28.25 -3.68 -10.21
C ASN A 25 28.49 -4.25 -8.80
N GLY A 26 28.44 -5.60 -8.68
CA GLY A 26 28.69 -6.31 -7.43
C GLY A 26 27.55 -6.20 -6.42
N VAL A 27 26.36 -5.81 -6.86
CA VAL A 27 25.14 -5.88 -6.05
C VAL A 27 24.14 -6.79 -6.74
N THR A 28 23.75 -7.83 -6.05
CA THR A 28 22.68 -8.75 -6.46
C THR A 28 21.40 -8.39 -5.73
N VAL A 29 20.32 -8.15 -6.48
CA VAL A 29 18.98 -7.88 -5.94
C VAL A 29 18.05 -9.02 -6.34
N THR A 30 17.29 -9.53 -5.37
CA THR A 30 16.41 -10.69 -5.55
C THR A 30 15.02 -10.36 -5.02
N ILE A 31 13.97 -10.79 -5.74
CA ILE A 31 12.58 -10.87 -5.25
C ILE A 31 12.33 -12.32 -4.85
N SER A 32 12.12 -12.60 -3.57
CA SER A 32 11.95 -13.97 -3.07
C SER A 32 10.49 -14.35 -2.90
N ASP A 33 9.69 -13.49 -2.30
CA ASP A 33 8.30 -13.75 -1.95
C ASP A 33 7.41 -12.64 -2.49
N ALA A 34 6.18 -12.99 -2.91
CA ALA A 34 5.19 -12.04 -3.35
C ALA A 34 3.78 -12.47 -2.90
N TYR A 35 2.93 -11.50 -2.65
CA TYR A 35 1.53 -11.66 -2.29
C TYR A 35 0.70 -10.58 -2.95
N CYS A 36 -0.50 -10.93 -3.43
CA CYS A 36 -1.46 -9.98 -3.99
C CYS A 36 -2.88 -10.42 -3.63
N ASP A 37 -3.67 -9.54 -3.01
CA ASP A 37 -5.07 -9.81 -2.63
C ASP A 37 -6.11 -9.10 -3.50
N GLY A 38 -5.63 -8.40 -4.52
CA GLY A 38 -6.49 -7.59 -5.39
C GLY A 38 -6.58 -6.11 -4.98
N TYR A 39 -6.23 -5.78 -3.74
CA TYR A 39 -6.13 -4.42 -3.22
C TYR A 39 -4.69 -3.97 -3.02
N GLU A 40 -3.88 -4.87 -2.44
CA GLU A 40 -2.49 -4.61 -2.12
C GLU A 40 -1.61 -5.72 -2.67
N MET A 41 -0.43 -5.34 -3.13
CA MET A 41 0.63 -6.26 -3.50
C MET A 41 1.85 -5.98 -2.64
N TYR A 42 2.38 -7.02 -2.02
CA TYR A 42 3.61 -6.99 -1.23
C TYR A 42 4.62 -7.99 -1.81
N PHE A 43 5.88 -7.64 -1.76
CA PHE A 43 6.96 -8.55 -2.15
C PHE A 43 8.22 -8.29 -1.32
N THR A 44 8.96 -9.35 -1.03
CA THR A 44 10.23 -9.26 -0.33
C THR A 44 11.35 -9.03 -1.32
N MET A 45 12.13 -7.97 -1.08
CA MET A 45 13.33 -7.65 -1.84
C MET A 45 14.55 -7.85 -0.95
N THR A 46 15.57 -8.54 -1.44
CA THR A 46 16.86 -8.73 -0.77
C THR A 46 17.97 -8.20 -1.66
N ALA A 47 18.95 -7.51 -1.08
CA ALA A 47 20.17 -7.14 -1.79
C ALA A 47 21.41 -7.63 -1.02
N THR A 48 22.36 -8.14 -1.77
CA THR A 48 23.69 -8.54 -1.25
C THR A 48 24.78 -7.84 -2.05
N THR A 49 25.90 -7.50 -1.40
CA THR A 49 27.01 -6.84 -2.07
C THR A 49 28.34 -7.17 -1.40
N ASP A 50 29.40 -7.25 -2.21
CA ASP A 50 30.79 -7.36 -1.75
C ASP A 50 31.46 -5.99 -1.55
N ASN A 51 30.71 -4.88 -1.76
CA ASN A 51 31.24 -3.53 -1.59
C ASN A 51 31.30 -3.15 -0.10
N ASP A 52 32.52 -3.11 0.45
CA ASP A 52 32.76 -2.82 1.87
C ASP A 52 32.20 -1.47 2.34
N GLN A 53 32.14 -0.46 1.47
CA GLN A 53 31.61 0.85 1.82
C GLN A 53 30.08 0.84 1.96
N VAL A 54 29.41 0.10 1.08
CA VAL A 54 27.98 -0.13 1.15
C VAL A 54 27.62 -1.00 2.34
N ASN A 55 28.43 -2.03 2.61
CA ASN A 55 28.24 -2.90 3.75
C ASN A 55 28.41 -2.21 5.12
N GLN A 56 28.91 -0.98 5.17
CA GLN A 56 28.95 -0.17 6.39
C GLN A 56 27.70 0.71 6.58
N LYS A 57 26.74 0.68 5.66
CA LYS A 57 25.52 1.46 5.72
C LYS A 57 24.37 0.63 6.31
N ASP A 58 23.32 1.31 6.73
CA ASP A 58 22.16 0.68 7.37
C ASP A 58 21.01 0.48 6.38
N TYR A 59 20.95 1.29 5.32
CA TYR A 59 19.89 1.25 4.32
C TYR A 59 20.45 1.30 2.91
N LEU A 60 19.74 0.61 2.01
CA LEU A 60 19.97 0.64 0.56
C LEU A 60 18.64 0.95 -0.12
N LEU A 61 18.59 2.01 -0.90
CA LEU A 61 17.39 2.51 -1.54
C LEU A 61 17.60 2.69 -3.04
N PRO A 62 16.63 2.30 -3.88
CA PRO A 62 16.65 2.68 -5.28
C PRO A 62 16.68 4.20 -5.42
N GLU A 63 17.54 4.68 -6.31
CA GLU A 63 17.61 6.10 -6.65
C GLU A 63 16.32 6.55 -7.36
N LYS A 64 16.12 7.87 -7.46
CA LYS A 64 14.94 8.51 -8.12
C LYS A 64 14.68 8.08 -9.58
N SER A 65 15.59 7.31 -10.19
CA SER A 65 15.41 6.67 -11.50
C SER A 65 14.53 5.42 -11.48
N GLN A 66 14.09 4.98 -10.28
CA GLN A 66 13.21 3.85 -10.13
C GLN A 66 11.95 4.00 -10.98
N ARG A 67 11.61 2.94 -11.71
CA ARG A 67 10.35 2.77 -12.42
C ARG A 67 9.79 1.41 -12.09
N VAL A 68 8.52 1.38 -11.78
CA VAL A 68 7.76 0.16 -11.54
C VAL A 68 6.60 0.13 -12.49
N TYR A 69 6.37 -1.02 -13.11
CA TYR A 69 5.24 -1.23 -14.01
C TYR A 69 4.47 -2.47 -13.55
N VAL A 70 3.14 -2.38 -13.57
CA VAL A 70 2.23 -3.49 -13.35
C VAL A 70 1.45 -3.72 -14.64
N ASN A 71 1.63 -4.89 -15.27
CA ASN A 71 1.03 -5.21 -16.57
C ASN A 71 1.35 -4.16 -17.67
N GLY A 72 2.53 -3.51 -17.58
CA GLY A 72 2.98 -2.47 -18.52
C GLY A 72 2.48 -1.05 -18.19
N GLU A 73 1.67 -0.86 -17.18
CA GLU A 73 1.26 0.45 -16.65
C GLU A 73 2.25 0.91 -15.56
N GLU A 74 2.69 2.17 -15.61
CA GLU A 74 3.57 2.72 -14.58
C GLU A 74 2.80 2.89 -13.27
N ALA A 75 3.36 2.35 -12.19
CA ALA A 75 2.78 2.37 -10.86
C ALA A 75 3.74 2.99 -9.84
N ALA A 76 3.20 3.63 -8.81
CA ALA A 76 3.98 3.97 -7.64
C ALA A 76 4.31 2.70 -6.85
N ALA A 77 5.50 2.67 -6.22
CA ALA A 77 5.87 1.62 -5.29
C ALA A 77 6.76 2.17 -4.19
N GLU A 78 6.58 1.67 -3.00
CA GLU A 78 7.46 1.92 -1.86
C GLU A 78 8.51 0.82 -1.81
N LEU A 79 9.79 1.19 -1.95
CA LEU A 79 10.92 0.27 -1.93
C LEU A 79 12.01 0.81 -1.01
N SER A 80 12.36 0.06 0.03
CA SER A 80 13.50 0.35 0.89
C SER A 80 14.03 -0.93 1.50
N LEU A 81 15.35 -1.03 1.60
CA LEU A 81 16.04 -2.19 2.17
C LEU A 81 16.82 -1.76 3.40
N GLU A 82 16.67 -2.50 4.48
CA GLU A 82 17.36 -2.30 5.75
C GLU A 82 18.37 -3.44 5.96
N LYS A 83 19.55 -3.10 6.48
CA LYS A 83 20.60 -4.08 6.74
C LYS A 83 20.19 -5.03 7.85
N THR A 84 20.45 -6.31 7.63
CA THR A 84 20.24 -7.40 8.59
C THR A 84 21.54 -7.79 9.28
N GLU A 85 21.46 -8.60 10.34
CA GLU A 85 22.61 -9.05 11.11
C GLU A 85 23.60 -9.90 10.29
N ASP A 86 23.13 -10.60 9.26
CA ASP A 86 23.97 -11.40 8.36
C ASP A 86 24.68 -10.58 7.27
N GLY A 87 24.41 -9.28 7.23
CA GLY A 87 25.02 -8.33 6.30
C GLY A 87 24.31 -8.15 4.98
N SER A 88 23.21 -8.87 4.72
CA SER A 88 22.32 -8.60 3.61
C SER A 88 21.43 -7.38 3.90
N PHE A 89 20.78 -6.84 2.85
CA PHE A 89 19.77 -5.81 2.98
C PHE A 89 18.43 -6.43 2.60
N VAL A 90 17.42 -6.31 3.45
CA VAL A 90 16.10 -6.87 3.23
C VAL A 90 15.05 -5.79 3.39
N GLY A 91 14.06 -5.79 2.51
CA GLY A 91 12.95 -4.86 2.56
C GLY A 91 11.67 -5.44 1.99
N LEU A 92 10.61 -4.71 2.24
CA LEU A 92 9.29 -4.99 1.71
C LEU A 92 8.97 -3.99 0.62
N GLY A 93 8.68 -4.49 -0.59
CA GLY A 93 8.06 -3.69 -1.64
C GLY A 93 6.55 -3.71 -1.49
N HIS A 94 5.91 -2.59 -1.79
CA HIS A 94 4.48 -2.41 -1.69
C HIS A 94 3.94 -1.63 -2.89
N ILE A 95 2.86 -2.14 -3.48
CA ILE A 95 2.09 -1.48 -4.55
C ILE A 95 0.62 -1.57 -4.17
N SER A 96 -0.09 -0.42 -4.13
CA SER A 96 -1.53 -0.39 -3.92
C SER A 96 -2.28 -0.39 -5.25
N ALA A 97 -3.40 -1.12 -5.34
CA ALA A 97 -4.29 -1.06 -6.49
C ALA A 97 -4.82 0.36 -6.75
N GLY A 98 -5.00 1.17 -5.69
CA GLY A 98 -5.40 2.57 -5.80
C GLY A 98 -4.42 3.47 -6.57
N TRP A 99 -3.21 2.99 -6.89
CA TRP A 99 -2.22 3.68 -7.72
C TRP A 99 -2.25 3.25 -9.19
N LEU A 100 -3.15 2.33 -9.56
CA LEU A 100 -3.39 1.87 -10.91
C LEU A 100 -4.62 2.58 -11.51
N THR A 101 -4.67 2.72 -12.83
CA THR A 101 -5.76 3.39 -13.52
C THR A 101 -7.13 2.74 -13.26
N ASP A 102 -7.16 1.41 -13.22
CA ASP A 102 -8.39 0.63 -13.00
C ASP A 102 -8.68 0.37 -11.50
N ASN A 103 -7.84 0.87 -10.58
CA ASN A 103 -7.90 0.63 -9.14
C ASN A 103 -8.01 -0.86 -8.76
N THR A 104 -7.46 -1.76 -9.57
CA THR A 104 -7.52 -3.20 -9.33
C THR A 104 -6.31 -3.93 -9.92
N PHE A 105 -5.91 -5.03 -9.30
CA PHE A 105 -5.01 -6.02 -9.90
C PHE A 105 -5.79 -7.03 -10.73
N LYS A 106 -5.17 -7.56 -11.79
CA LYS A 106 -5.72 -8.66 -12.57
C LYS A 106 -5.55 -9.99 -11.81
N ASP A 107 -6.24 -11.04 -12.27
CA ASP A 107 -6.10 -12.41 -11.71
C ASP A 107 -4.64 -12.85 -11.64
N GLN A 108 -3.83 -12.40 -12.60
CA GLN A 108 -2.38 -12.52 -12.62
C GLN A 108 -1.78 -11.19 -13.08
N SER A 109 -0.80 -10.70 -12.34
CA SER A 109 -0.08 -9.46 -12.64
C SER A 109 1.39 -9.73 -12.90
N THR A 110 1.94 -9.12 -13.96
CA THR A 110 3.37 -9.05 -14.21
C THR A 110 3.90 -7.71 -13.68
N VAL A 111 4.94 -7.77 -12.88
CA VAL A 111 5.60 -6.60 -12.27
C VAL A 111 7.00 -6.47 -12.84
N ASP A 112 7.32 -5.29 -13.37
CA ASP A 112 8.67 -4.91 -13.82
C ASP A 112 9.21 -3.81 -12.92
N ILE A 113 10.34 -4.05 -12.26
CA ILE A 113 11.04 -3.07 -11.44
C ILE A 113 12.37 -2.74 -12.10
N LYS A 114 12.62 -1.46 -12.40
CA LYS A 114 13.82 -0.99 -13.08
C LYS A 114 14.44 0.19 -12.31
N PHE A 115 15.73 0.11 -12.05
CA PHE A 115 16.48 1.24 -11.49
C PHE A 115 17.94 1.18 -11.95
N THR A 116 18.58 2.36 -11.97
CA THR A 116 19.95 2.54 -12.47
C THR A 116 20.91 2.97 -11.36
N GLY A 117 20.44 3.17 -10.17
CA GLY A 117 21.23 3.53 -9.00
C GLY A 117 20.62 3.00 -7.71
N LEU A 118 21.52 2.63 -6.81
CA LEU A 118 21.20 2.33 -5.41
C LEU A 118 21.98 3.30 -4.55
N TYR A 119 21.31 4.04 -3.69
CA TYR A 119 22.00 4.86 -2.74
C TYR A 119 21.96 4.24 -1.33
N ALA A 120 23.08 4.38 -0.63
CA ALA A 120 23.28 3.80 0.68
C ALA A 120 23.39 4.88 1.74
N LYS A 121 22.67 4.74 2.85
CA LYS A 121 22.69 5.70 3.95
C LYS A 121 22.85 5.05 5.32
N VAL A 122 23.30 5.83 6.29
CA VAL A 122 23.32 5.49 7.72
C VAL A 122 22.01 5.95 8.36
N GLU A 123 21.51 5.21 9.33
CA GLU A 123 20.33 5.56 10.10
C GLU A 123 20.45 6.98 10.70
N ASN A 124 19.32 7.68 10.76
CA ASN A 124 19.23 9.04 11.31
C ASN A 124 20.09 10.11 10.59
N GLN A 125 20.65 9.80 9.43
CA GLN A 125 21.25 10.80 8.57
C GLN A 125 20.22 11.35 7.56
N PRO A 126 20.23 12.66 7.28
CA PRO A 126 19.42 13.22 6.22
C PRO A 126 19.85 12.62 4.88
N GLU A 127 18.95 12.62 3.91
CA GLU A 127 19.33 12.27 2.54
C GLU A 127 20.53 13.11 2.09
N PRO A 128 21.54 12.47 1.48
CA PRO A 128 22.69 13.21 0.99
C PRO A 128 22.24 14.22 -0.06
N THR A 129 22.74 15.43 0.03
CA THR A 129 22.49 16.47 -0.98
C THR A 129 23.26 16.20 -2.29
N THR A 130 24.24 15.29 -2.24
CA THR A 130 25.08 14.90 -3.38
C THR A 130 25.30 13.39 -3.34
N TYR A 131 25.05 12.75 -4.47
CA TYR A 131 25.32 11.32 -4.67
C TYR A 131 26.72 11.17 -5.26
N VAL A 132 27.58 10.39 -4.61
CA VAL A 132 28.96 10.14 -5.01
C VAL A 132 29.16 8.65 -5.25
N GLU A 133 29.52 8.30 -6.48
CA GLU A 133 29.78 6.91 -6.88
C GLU A 133 30.86 6.28 -5.99
N GLY A 134 30.57 5.08 -5.47
CA GLY A 134 31.45 4.32 -4.58
C GLY A 134 31.43 4.73 -3.11
N GLU A 135 30.80 5.87 -2.76
CA GLU A 135 30.65 6.32 -1.35
C GLU A 135 29.23 6.11 -0.82
N ASN A 136 28.24 6.66 -1.50
CA ASN A 136 26.83 6.57 -1.13
C ASN A 136 25.91 6.27 -2.32
N LEU A 137 26.48 6.09 -3.52
CA LEU A 137 25.77 5.71 -4.73
C LEU A 137 26.50 4.56 -5.40
N ILE A 138 25.74 3.59 -5.88
CA ILE A 138 26.20 2.54 -6.78
C ILE A 138 25.38 2.66 -8.04
N THR A 139 26.00 3.01 -9.14
CA THR A 139 25.33 3.01 -10.46
C THR A 139 25.33 1.60 -11.04
N GLY A 140 24.28 1.25 -11.78
CA GLY A 140 24.16 -0.06 -12.41
C GLY A 140 22.89 -0.15 -13.22
N GLN A 141 22.48 -1.36 -13.54
CA GLN A 141 21.20 -1.64 -14.19
C GLN A 141 20.58 -2.89 -13.54
N TRP A 142 19.52 -2.68 -12.80
CA TRP A 142 18.72 -3.77 -12.22
C TRP A 142 17.36 -3.76 -12.88
N ASN A 143 17.02 -4.89 -13.53
CA ASN A 143 15.73 -5.14 -14.14
C ASN A 143 15.20 -6.44 -13.55
N LEU A 144 14.17 -6.31 -12.73
CA LEU A 144 13.53 -7.43 -12.05
C LEU A 144 12.13 -7.59 -12.63
N GLU A 145 11.83 -8.75 -13.19
CA GLU A 145 10.50 -9.10 -13.68
C GLU A 145 10.00 -10.30 -12.91
N PHE A 146 8.77 -10.22 -12.42
CA PHE A 146 8.11 -11.34 -11.77
C PHE A 146 6.61 -11.30 -12.00
N THR A 147 5.98 -12.46 -11.82
CA THR A 147 4.53 -12.63 -11.93
C THR A 147 3.97 -13.05 -10.58
N VAL A 148 2.82 -12.51 -10.23
CA VAL A 148 2.08 -12.88 -9.02
C VAL A 148 0.61 -13.08 -9.35
N ASP A 149 0.04 -14.15 -8.82
CA ASP A 149 -1.40 -14.44 -8.92
C ASP A 149 -2.14 -13.69 -7.79
N THR A 150 -3.32 -13.18 -8.10
CA THR A 150 -4.19 -12.54 -7.10
C THR A 150 -4.94 -13.61 -6.33
N ASP A 151 -4.78 -13.64 -5.02
CA ASP A 151 -5.49 -14.53 -4.09
C ASP A 151 -6.48 -13.75 -3.22
N THR A 152 -7.74 -13.80 -3.58
CA THR A 152 -8.83 -13.16 -2.83
C THR A 152 -9.41 -14.02 -1.72
N SER A 153 -8.86 -15.21 -1.46
CA SER A 153 -9.40 -16.16 -0.48
C SER A 153 -9.34 -15.67 0.98
N LEU A 154 -8.46 -14.70 1.25
CA LEU A 154 -8.32 -14.07 2.56
C LEU A 154 -9.20 -12.82 2.74
N LEU A 155 -9.93 -12.41 1.69
CA LEU A 155 -10.85 -11.28 1.77
C LEU A 155 -12.18 -11.71 2.41
N ASN A 156 -12.67 -10.90 3.33
CA ASN A 156 -14.01 -11.05 3.88
C ASN A 156 -14.85 -9.84 3.49
N THR A 157 -15.82 -10.04 2.59
CA THR A 157 -16.72 -8.99 2.11
C THR A 157 -18.04 -9.03 2.86
N TYR A 158 -18.45 -7.89 3.37
CA TYR A 158 -19.70 -7.65 4.08
C TYR A 158 -20.56 -6.67 3.28
N GLU A 159 -21.71 -7.12 2.79
CA GLU A 159 -22.73 -6.27 2.18
C GLU A 159 -23.51 -5.57 3.30
N VAL A 160 -23.34 -4.27 3.44
CA VAL A 160 -23.82 -3.51 4.59
C VAL A 160 -25.14 -2.81 4.27
N ASN A 161 -25.19 -2.01 3.19
CA ASN A 161 -26.35 -1.22 2.78
C ASN A 161 -26.92 -0.30 3.89
N ALA A 162 -26.02 0.30 4.69
CA ALA A 162 -26.42 1.29 5.70
C ALA A 162 -26.60 2.66 5.04
N GLU A 163 -27.76 3.27 5.25
CA GLU A 163 -28.13 4.54 4.62
C GLU A 163 -28.49 5.61 5.66
N ASN A 164 -28.04 6.85 5.44
CA ASN A 164 -28.49 8.02 6.17
C ASN A 164 -28.30 9.29 5.34
N ASN A 165 -29.36 10.12 5.22
CA ASN A 165 -29.34 11.40 4.51
C ASN A 165 -28.82 11.33 3.07
N GLY A 166 -29.09 10.24 2.35
CA GLY A 166 -28.64 10.04 0.97
C GLY A 166 -27.21 9.47 0.84
N PHE A 167 -26.48 9.32 1.93
CA PHE A 167 -25.22 8.60 1.96
C PHE A 167 -25.47 7.11 2.18
N THR A 168 -24.77 6.25 1.45
CA THR A 168 -24.93 4.79 1.58
C THR A 168 -23.58 4.10 1.72
N VAL A 169 -23.37 3.38 2.82
CA VAL A 169 -22.27 2.40 2.91
C VAL A 169 -22.72 1.12 2.26
N SER A 170 -22.25 0.84 1.05
CA SER A 170 -22.67 -0.34 0.27
C SER A 170 -22.02 -1.63 0.79
N LYS A 171 -20.73 -1.60 1.02
CA LYS A 171 -19.97 -2.77 1.50
C LYS A 171 -18.73 -2.39 2.29
N ILE A 172 -18.23 -3.37 3.06
CA ILE A 172 -16.92 -3.33 3.72
C ILE A 172 -16.16 -4.60 3.35
N VAL A 173 -14.88 -4.47 3.01
CA VAL A 173 -13.99 -5.57 2.71
C VAL A 173 -12.85 -5.59 3.71
N LYS A 174 -12.72 -6.66 4.48
CA LYS A 174 -11.56 -6.89 5.35
C LYS A 174 -10.53 -7.70 4.59
N ALA A 175 -9.34 -7.12 4.41
CA ALA A 175 -8.16 -7.76 3.86
C ALA A 175 -7.09 -7.95 4.96
N PRO A 176 -6.07 -8.78 4.76
CA PRO A 176 -5.02 -9.01 5.76
C PRO A 176 -4.29 -7.74 6.21
N ALA A 177 -4.07 -6.80 5.30
CA ALA A 177 -3.31 -5.58 5.56
C ALA A 177 -4.17 -4.38 5.93
N SER A 178 -5.40 -4.30 5.43
CA SER A 178 -6.26 -3.13 5.51
C SER A 178 -7.73 -3.51 5.52
N THR A 179 -8.57 -2.56 5.85
CA THR A 179 -10.03 -2.65 5.66
C THR A 179 -10.46 -1.56 4.68
N TYR A 180 -11.40 -1.89 3.80
CA TYR A 180 -11.92 -0.99 2.77
C TYR A 180 -13.42 -0.79 2.99
N LEU A 181 -13.84 0.47 2.98
CA LEU A 181 -15.25 0.89 3.07
C LEU A 181 -15.63 1.57 1.77
N TYR A 182 -16.77 1.20 1.22
CA TYR A 182 -17.36 1.79 0.01
C TYR A 182 -18.54 2.65 0.41
N LEU A 183 -18.44 3.96 0.15
CA LEU A 183 -19.42 4.96 0.50
C LEU A 183 -19.90 5.66 -0.78
N GLU A 184 -21.20 5.57 -1.05
CA GLU A 184 -21.87 6.42 -2.05
C GLU A 184 -22.19 7.77 -1.43
N VAL A 185 -21.84 8.86 -2.13
CA VAL A 185 -21.92 10.25 -1.68
C VAL A 185 -22.70 11.07 -2.71
N PRO A 186 -23.74 11.82 -2.31
CA PRO A 186 -24.43 12.72 -3.22
C PRO A 186 -23.49 13.78 -3.80
N GLU A 187 -23.61 14.06 -5.10
CA GLU A 187 -22.74 14.96 -5.86
C GLU A 187 -22.65 16.38 -5.28
N GLU A 188 -23.67 16.81 -4.52
CA GLU A 188 -23.68 18.11 -3.84
C GLU A 188 -22.68 18.23 -2.68
N TYR A 189 -22.08 17.10 -2.21
CA TYR A 189 -21.08 17.07 -1.15
C TYR A 189 -19.69 16.80 -1.74
N GLU A 190 -19.03 17.84 -2.27
CA GLU A 190 -17.73 17.71 -2.95
C GLU A 190 -16.56 17.46 -1.99
N ASN A 191 -16.69 17.90 -0.74
CA ASN A 191 -15.59 17.86 0.24
C ASN A 191 -16.07 17.29 1.57
N VAL A 192 -16.06 15.97 1.68
CA VAL A 192 -16.43 15.26 2.89
C VAL A 192 -15.23 14.56 3.55
N GLN A 193 -15.27 14.52 4.87
CA GLN A 193 -14.34 13.74 5.68
C GLN A 193 -15.13 12.69 6.46
N MET A 194 -14.60 11.45 6.50
CA MET A 194 -15.16 10.40 7.33
C MET A 194 -14.35 10.23 8.63
N ILE A 195 -15.08 10.08 9.72
CA ILE A 195 -14.55 9.61 11.01
C ILE A 195 -15.09 8.23 11.24
N LEU A 196 -14.19 7.26 11.42
CA LEU A 196 -14.52 5.86 11.64
C LEU A 196 -14.15 5.48 13.07
N THR A 197 -15.03 4.77 13.76
CA THR A 197 -14.77 4.19 15.07
C THR A 197 -15.22 2.73 15.12
N ASP A 198 -14.53 1.93 15.95
CA ASP A 198 -14.95 0.56 16.25
C ASP A 198 -16.14 0.50 17.20
N ALA A 199 -16.58 -0.71 17.57
CA ALA A 199 -17.67 -0.95 18.52
C ALA A 199 -17.41 -0.38 19.92
N ASP A 200 -16.14 -0.21 20.29
CA ASP A 200 -15.72 0.32 21.60
C ASP A 200 -15.54 1.87 21.57
N GLY A 201 -15.72 2.49 20.40
CA GLY A 201 -15.57 3.93 20.20
C GLY A 201 -14.12 4.35 19.93
N ASN A 202 -13.17 3.44 19.69
CA ASN A 202 -11.82 3.77 19.31
C ASN A 202 -11.80 4.23 17.86
N LYS A 203 -11.06 5.32 17.60
CA LYS A 203 -10.92 5.83 16.23
C LYS A 203 -10.03 4.91 15.39
N LEU A 204 -10.51 4.58 14.19
CA LEU A 204 -9.75 3.80 13.20
C LEU A 204 -8.89 4.74 12.35
N GLU A 205 -7.61 4.37 12.15
CA GLU A 205 -6.66 5.16 11.37
C GLU A 205 -6.93 5.00 9.88
N LYS A 206 -7.10 6.12 9.19
CA LYS A 206 -7.31 6.19 7.75
C LYS A 206 -5.98 6.30 7.01
N PHE A 207 -5.74 5.44 6.03
CA PHE A 207 -4.52 5.43 5.21
C PHE A 207 -4.68 6.17 3.88
N GLY A 208 -5.89 6.16 3.29
CA GLY A 208 -6.14 6.80 2.01
C GLY A 208 -7.53 6.48 1.47
N GLY A 209 -7.70 6.68 0.20
CA GLY A 209 -8.92 6.34 -0.52
C GLY A 209 -8.90 6.86 -1.95
N THR A 210 -9.81 6.34 -2.75
CA THR A 210 -10.06 6.77 -4.13
C THR A 210 -11.50 7.24 -4.26
N THR A 211 -11.74 8.13 -5.20
CA THR A 211 -13.08 8.64 -5.52
C THR A 211 -13.30 8.46 -7.02
N THR A 212 -14.45 7.93 -7.40
CA THR A 212 -14.84 7.81 -8.80
C THR A 212 -15.41 9.14 -9.34
N ASP A 213 -15.45 9.28 -10.66
CA ASP A 213 -16.24 10.33 -11.26
C ASP A 213 -17.74 10.15 -10.94
N PRO A 214 -18.53 11.26 -10.79
CA PRO A 214 -19.94 11.14 -10.44
C PRO A 214 -20.75 10.44 -11.53
N GLU A 215 -21.58 9.50 -11.11
CA GLU A 215 -22.54 8.82 -11.97
C GLU A 215 -23.94 8.91 -11.34
N ASN A 216 -24.94 9.32 -12.13
CA ASN A 216 -26.34 9.49 -11.67
C ASN A 216 -26.50 10.40 -10.43
N GLY A 217 -25.65 11.43 -10.28
CA GLY A 217 -25.70 12.36 -9.16
C GLY A 217 -25.05 11.84 -7.88
N MET A 218 -24.30 10.76 -7.97
CA MET A 218 -23.54 10.14 -6.88
C MET A 218 -22.11 9.85 -7.34
N TYR A 219 -21.16 9.91 -6.43
CA TYR A 219 -19.84 9.34 -6.61
C TYR A 219 -19.53 8.33 -5.50
N GLU A 220 -18.69 7.35 -5.78
CA GLU A 220 -18.27 6.37 -4.80
C GLU A 220 -16.90 6.74 -4.24
N ILE A 221 -16.78 6.70 -2.92
CA ILE A 221 -15.51 6.77 -2.21
C ILE A 221 -15.16 5.38 -1.71
N GLN A 222 -14.03 4.85 -2.15
CA GLN A 222 -13.38 3.70 -1.53
C GLN A 222 -12.38 4.22 -0.50
N LEU A 223 -12.64 3.98 0.76
CA LEU A 223 -11.80 4.42 1.86
C LEU A 223 -10.99 3.27 2.42
N GLN A 224 -9.67 3.44 2.50
CA GLN A 224 -8.75 2.50 3.13
C GLN A 224 -8.43 2.94 4.56
N PHE A 225 -8.53 2.03 5.51
CA PHE A 225 -8.18 2.25 6.90
C PHE A 225 -7.53 1.02 7.52
N GLU A 226 -7.04 1.15 8.76
CA GLU A 226 -6.36 0.07 9.45
C GLU A 226 -7.18 -1.22 9.51
N GLN A 227 -6.49 -2.35 9.46
CA GLN A 227 -7.13 -3.65 9.62
C GLN A 227 -7.71 -3.76 11.06
N THR A 228 -8.97 -4.17 11.16
CA THR A 228 -9.69 -4.26 12.42
C THR A 228 -10.46 -5.57 12.54
N ASP A 229 -10.49 -6.12 13.77
CA ASP A 229 -11.26 -7.31 14.08
C ASP A 229 -12.67 -6.98 14.61
N THR A 230 -13.02 -5.67 14.70
CA THR A 230 -14.37 -5.26 15.15
C THR A 230 -15.47 -5.87 14.27
N ASN A 231 -16.60 -6.18 14.89
CA ASN A 231 -17.80 -6.63 14.18
C ASN A 231 -18.79 -5.49 13.88
N GLN A 232 -18.42 -4.25 14.23
CA GLN A 232 -19.24 -3.07 13.98
C GLN A 232 -18.35 -1.84 13.74
N ILE A 233 -18.68 -1.03 12.75
CA ILE A 233 -18.02 0.22 12.45
C ILE A 233 -19.06 1.33 12.46
N HIS A 234 -18.81 2.39 13.24
CA HIS A 234 -19.56 3.63 13.22
C HIS A 234 -18.88 4.61 12.27
N ILE A 235 -19.67 5.20 11.39
CA ILE A 235 -19.24 6.10 10.33
C ILE A 235 -19.93 7.45 10.53
N GLN A 236 -19.14 8.51 10.72
CA GLN A 236 -19.63 9.88 10.71
C GLN A 236 -19.09 10.58 9.48
N VAL A 237 -19.98 11.21 8.71
CA VAL A 237 -19.63 11.99 7.52
C VAL A 237 -19.72 13.48 7.87
N ILE A 238 -18.62 14.18 7.68
CA ILE A 238 -18.46 15.60 7.99
C ILE A 238 -18.37 16.38 6.69
N ASP A 239 -19.23 17.39 6.53
CA ASP A 239 -19.13 18.37 5.43
C ASP A 239 -18.02 19.38 5.78
N MET A 240 -16.94 19.35 5.04
CA MET A 240 -15.79 20.22 5.31
C MET A 240 -16.01 21.64 4.80
N ASP A 241 -16.87 21.84 3.82
CA ASP A 241 -17.17 23.18 3.28
C ASP A 241 -18.03 24.00 4.24
N GLN A 242 -18.85 23.34 5.05
CA GLN A 242 -19.66 23.98 6.09
C GLN A 242 -19.00 23.95 7.48
N SER A 243 -17.91 23.23 7.65
CA SER A 243 -17.20 23.04 8.93
C SER A 243 -16.17 24.14 9.18
N THR A 244 -15.88 24.37 10.45
CA THR A 244 -14.76 25.20 10.93
C THR A 244 -13.94 24.41 11.94
N ASN A 245 -12.73 24.88 12.30
CA ASN A 245 -11.89 24.22 13.29
C ASN A 245 -12.58 23.99 14.65
N ASP A 246 -13.54 24.87 15.01
CA ASP A 246 -14.25 24.81 16.28
C ASP A 246 -15.64 24.18 16.18
N ASN A 247 -16.13 23.90 14.96
CA ASN A 247 -17.46 23.35 14.74
C ASN A 247 -17.50 22.45 13.49
N LEU A 248 -17.55 21.16 13.72
CA LEU A 248 -17.72 20.16 12.64
C LEU A 248 -19.20 19.99 12.31
N VAL A 249 -19.54 20.08 11.03
CA VAL A 249 -20.91 19.89 10.55
C VAL A 249 -21.06 18.43 10.08
N MET A 250 -21.66 17.61 10.93
CA MET A 250 -21.98 16.23 10.60
C MET A 250 -23.23 16.18 9.73
N VAL A 251 -23.13 15.55 8.55
CA VAL A 251 -24.23 15.44 7.57
C VAL A 251 -24.83 14.04 7.50
N ALA A 252 -24.08 13.02 7.91
CA ALA A 252 -24.60 11.66 8.05
C ALA A 252 -23.92 10.90 9.17
N GLU A 253 -24.64 9.95 9.77
CA GLU A 253 -24.11 8.99 10.75
C GLU A 253 -24.71 7.62 10.49
N MET A 254 -23.87 6.61 10.33
CA MET A 254 -24.27 5.25 9.98
C MET A 254 -23.54 4.24 10.85
N THR A 255 -24.12 3.05 10.97
CA THR A 255 -23.47 1.91 11.61
C THR A 255 -23.48 0.73 10.65
N ALA A 256 -22.31 0.16 10.44
CA ALA A 256 -22.11 -1.04 9.65
C ALA A 256 -21.88 -2.24 10.56
N ASP A 257 -22.78 -3.21 10.51
CA ASP A 257 -22.63 -4.50 11.23
C ASP A 257 -21.95 -5.50 10.30
N LEU A 258 -20.84 -6.12 10.79
CA LEU A 258 -19.98 -7.04 10.05
C LEU A 258 -20.23 -8.50 10.53
N ASN A 259 -21.45 -8.97 10.35
CA ASN A 259 -21.89 -10.32 10.79
C ASN A 259 -22.19 -11.24 9.61
#